data_9afa8f6054e3ddb7e26827f0d14b27cc
#
_entry.id   9afa8f6054e3ddb7e26827f0d14b27cc
#
_cell.length_a   1.000
_cell.length_b   1.000
_cell.length_c   1.000
_cell.angle_alpha   90.00
_cell.angle_beta   90.00
_cell.angle_gamma   90.00
#
_symmetry.space_group_name_H-M   'P 1'
#
loop_
_entity.id
_entity.type
_entity.pdbx_description
1 polymer ?
#
loop_
_entity_poly.entity_id
_entity_poly.type
_entity_poly.pdbx_seq_one_letter_code
_entity_poly.pdbx_strand_id
1 'polypeptide(L)'
;SAFAHEAGEFFMRAGSATVRPTEGAGGTLGSLGGFSVTNNTQLGLTFTYMATDNIGVELLAATPFRHKIGTRATGDIATVHHLPPTLMAQWYFGDASSKFRPYVGAGINYTTFFDNGFNDHGKEAGLSDLSLKDSWGAAGQVGVDYLINRDWLVNMSVWYMDIDTTAKYKSDGRKLAKGSYSDNVRLDPWVFMFSAGYRF
;
A
#
# COMPACT_ATOMS: atom_id res chain seq x y z
N SER A 1 -32.71 3.06 -6.79
CA SER A 1 -32.28 2.78 -8.15
C SER A 1 -31.58 1.44 -8.23
N ALA A 2 -31.82 0.66 -9.30
CA ALA A 2 -31.13 -0.59 -9.59
C ALA A 2 -29.81 -0.38 -10.35
N PHE A 3 -29.41 0.88 -10.55
CA PHE A 3 -28.22 1.24 -11.32
C PHE A 3 -26.97 1.16 -10.45
N ALA A 4 -25.87 0.70 -11.07
CA ALA A 4 -24.55 0.60 -10.44
C ALA A 4 -23.65 1.72 -10.93
N HIS A 5 -23.35 2.66 -10.04
CA HIS A 5 -22.43 3.77 -10.26
C HIS A 5 -22.95 4.78 -11.30
N GLU A 6 -23.98 5.48 -10.93
CA GLU A 6 -24.49 6.61 -11.70
C GLU A 6 -23.89 7.94 -11.17
N ALA A 7 -23.94 8.99 -11.99
CA ALA A 7 -23.45 10.31 -11.62
C ALA A 7 -24.10 10.79 -10.30
N GLY A 8 -23.28 11.31 -9.39
CA GLY A 8 -23.71 11.78 -8.07
C GLY A 8 -23.76 10.70 -7.00
N GLU A 9 -23.52 9.45 -7.34
CA GLU A 9 -23.49 8.36 -6.35
C GLU A 9 -22.26 8.47 -5.44
N PHE A 10 -22.48 8.24 -4.17
CA PHE A 10 -21.41 8.10 -3.18
C PHE A 10 -21.48 6.72 -2.55
N PHE A 11 -20.35 6.01 -2.48
CA PHE A 11 -20.31 4.69 -1.88
C PHE A 11 -18.99 4.43 -1.17
N MET A 12 -19.03 3.49 -0.24
CA MET A 12 -17.89 3.07 0.57
C MET A 12 -17.67 1.58 0.38
N ARG A 13 -16.40 1.17 0.33
CA ARG A 13 -16.00 -0.23 0.39
C ARG A 13 -15.18 -0.47 1.65
N ALA A 14 -15.39 -1.62 2.28
CA ALA A 14 -14.62 -2.05 3.44
C ALA A 14 -14.29 -3.54 3.30
N GLY A 15 -13.07 -3.91 3.59
CA GLY A 15 -12.65 -5.29 3.50
C GLY A 15 -11.19 -5.51 3.81
N SER A 16 -10.64 -6.62 3.32
CA SER A 16 -9.24 -6.94 3.50
C SER A 16 -8.40 -6.28 2.42
N ALA A 17 -7.31 -5.66 2.82
CA ALA A 17 -6.28 -5.14 1.93
C ALA A 17 -4.96 -5.80 2.29
N THR A 18 -4.36 -6.52 1.34
CA THR A 18 -3.09 -7.21 1.50
C THR A 18 -2.03 -6.49 0.69
N VAL A 19 -1.03 -5.97 1.38
CA VAL A 19 0.12 -5.30 0.76
C VAL A 19 1.23 -6.31 0.57
N ARG A 20 1.65 -6.48 -0.68
CA ARG A 20 2.75 -7.37 -1.06
C ARG A 20 3.86 -6.53 -1.71
N PRO A 21 4.90 -6.14 -0.96
CA PRO A 21 6.00 -5.37 -1.52
C PRO A 21 6.78 -6.15 -2.58
N THR A 22 7.24 -5.41 -3.61
CA THR A 22 8.30 -5.88 -4.49
C THR A 22 9.59 -5.27 -3.98
N GLU A 23 10.24 -5.96 -3.06
CA GLU A 23 11.31 -5.39 -2.28
C GLU A 23 12.60 -5.17 -3.08
N GLY A 24 13.33 -4.11 -2.69
CA GLY A 24 14.67 -3.82 -3.19
C GLY A 24 15.35 -2.79 -2.31
N ALA A 25 16.64 -2.96 -2.10
CA ALA A 25 17.45 -2.00 -1.39
C ALA A 25 18.80 -1.84 -2.08
N GLY A 26 19.26 -0.58 -2.16
CA GLY A 26 20.62 -0.25 -2.59
C GLY A 26 21.55 -0.09 -1.39
N GLY A 27 22.77 0.33 -1.65
CA GLY A 27 23.74 0.68 -0.61
C GLY A 27 24.09 -0.45 0.33
N THR A 28 24.23 -0.11 1.60
CA THR A 28 24.76 -1.03 2.62
C THR A 28 23.79 -2.17 2.92
N LEU A 29 22.48 -1.93 2.97
CA LEU A 29 21.51 -3.00 3.21
C LEU A 29 21.52 -4.05 2.10
N GLY A 30 21.65 -3.62 0.85
CA GLY A 30 21.78 -4.53 -0.29
C GLY A 30 23.04 -5.36 -0.22
N SER A 31 24.13 -4.84 0.34
CA SER A 31 25.41 -5.56 0.46
C SER A 31 25.41 -6.69 1.50
N LEU A 32 24.42 -6.71 2.41
CA LEU A 32 24.27 -7.76 3.42
C LEU A 32 23.61 -9.03 2.88
N GLY A 33 23.38 -9.12 1.58
CA GLY A 33 22.72 -10.24 0.91
C GLY A 33 21.29 -9.87 0.46
N GLY A 34 20.48 -10.85 0.08
CA GLY A 34 19.12 -10.60 -0.40
C GLY A 34 18.29 -9.80 0.62
N PHE A 35 17.65 -8.74 0.14
CA PHE A 35 16.75 -7.90 0.94
C PHE A 35 15.32 -8.42 0.83
N SER A 36 14.60 -8.48 1.96
CA SER A 36 13.22 -8.96 1.98
C SER A 36 12.32 -8.12 2.87
N VAL A 37 11.05 -7.99 2.46
CA VAL A 37 9.99 -7.31 3.21
C VAL A 37 8.76 -8.21 3.21
N THR A 38 8.16 -8.44 4.39
CA THR A 38 7.01 -9.34 4.52
C THR A 38 5.72 -8.72 4.01
N ASN A 39 4.76 -9.57 3.63
CA ASN A 39 3.39 -9.16 3.33
C ASN A 39 2.64 -8.83 4.62
N ASN A 40 1.59 -8.00 4.50
CA ASN A 40 0.69 -7.71 5.61
C ASN A 40 -0.72 -7.45 5.12
N THR A 41 -1.70 -7.92 5.86
CA THR A 41 -3.13 -7.73 5.57
C THR A 41 -3.75 -6.91 6.68
N GLN A 42 -4.48 -5.86 6.31
CA GLN A 42 -5.18 -4.95 7.21
C GLN A 42 -6.58 -4.63 6.68
N LEU A 43 -7.38 -3.96 7.52
CA LEU A 43 -8.66 -3.41 7.09
C LEU A 43 -8.41 -2.28 6.09
N GLY A 44 -9.01 -2.40 4.91
CA GLY A 44 -9.00 -1.36 3.89
C GLY A 44 -10.38 -0.70 3.77
N LEU A 45 -10.39 0.60 3.63
CA LEU A 45 -11.58 1.42 3.41
C LEU A 45 -11.38 2.27 2.18
N THR A 46 -12.40 2.32 1.31
CA THR A 46 -12.40 3.28 0.21
C THR A 46 -13.70 4.07 0.20
N PHE A 47 -13.60 5.33 -0.22
CA PHE A 47 -14.72 6.23 -0.41
C PHE A 47 -14.71 6.71 -1.85
N THR A 48 -15.80 6.52 -2.58
CA THR A 48 -15.88 6.84 -4.00
C THR A 48 -17.05 7.75 -4.27
N TYR A 49 -16.80 8.78 -5.06
CA TYR A 49 -17.82 9.66 -5.63
C TYR A 49 -17.83 9.54 -7.15
N MET A 50 -19.00 9.33 -7.73
CA MET A 50 -19.15 9.26 -9.18
C MET A 50 -19.42 10.66 -9.74
N ALA A 51 -18.44 11.22 -10.44
CA ALA A 51 -18.60 12.50 -11.12
C ALA A 51 -19.52 12.39 -12.34
N THR A 52 -19.45 11.25 -13.04
CA THR A 52 -20.33 10.84 -14.13
C THR A 52 -20.71 9.38 -13.96
N ASP A 53 -21.50 8.81 -14.87
CA ASP A 53 -21.82 7.38 -14.84
C ASP A 53 -20.58 6.49 -15.08
N ASN A 54 -19.49 7.05 -15.57
CA ASN A 54 -18.27 6.30 -15.90
C ASN A 54 -17.02 6.81 -15.18
N ILE A 55 -17.04 8.03 -14.64
CA ILE A 55 -15.87 8.63 -13.99
C ILE A 55 -16.10 8.71 -12.49
N GLY A 56 -15.19 8.08 -11.72
CA GLY A 56 -15.19 8.12 -10.27
C GLY A 56 -13.90 8.69 -9.70
N VAL A 57 -14.00 9.17 -8.47
CA VAL A 57 -12.85 9.59 -7.66
C VAL A 57 -12.90 8.78 -6.37
N GLU A 58 -11.83 8.04 -6.10
CA GLU A 58 -11.74 7.17 -4.94
C GLU A 58 -10.60 7.57 -4.03
N LEU A 59 -10.87 7.57 -2.73
CA LEU A 59 -9.86 7.71 -1.69
C LEU A 59 -9.71 6.39 -0.94
N LEU A 60 -8.51 5.84 -0.93
CA LEU A 60 -8.15 4.67 -0.14
C LEU A 60 -7.57 5.10 1.19
N ALA A 61 -8.10 4.53 2.27
CA ALA A 61 -7.54 4.59 3.60
C ALA A 61 -7.46 3.16 4.16
N ALA A 62 -6.52 2.91 5.05
CA ALA A 62 -6.36 1.60 5.67
C ALA A 62 -5.85 1.75 7.10
N THR A 63 -6.04 0.72 7.92
CA THR A 63 -5.28 0.61 9.17
C THR A 63 -3.80 0.45 8.83
N PRO A 64 -2.90 0.90 9.72
CA PRO A 64 -1.47 0.86 9.41
C PRO A 64 -0.97 -0.54 9.08
N PHE A 65 -0.19 -0.64 8.00
CA PHE A 65 0.47 -1.88 7.62
C PHE A 65 1.79 -2.03 8.36
N ARG A 66 2.11 -3.27 8.70
CA ARG A 66 3.34 -3.63 9.38
C ARG A 66 4.14 -4.59 8.51
N HIS A 67 5.42 -4.29 8.31
CA HIS A 67 6.32 -5.14 7.54
C HIS A 67 7.58 -5.43 8.34
N LYS A 68 8.07 -6.65 8.24
CA LYS A 68 9.40 -7.02 8.73
C LYS A 68 10.39 -6.89 7.59
N ILE A 69 11.52 -6.29 7.89
CA ILE A 69 12.61 -6.09 6.94
C ILE A 69 13.77 -6.97 7.35
N GLY A 70 14.35 -7.67 6.38
CA GLY A 70 15.48 -8.54 6.62
C GLY A 70 16.44 -8.63 5.45
N THR A 71 17.59 -9.25 5.71
CA THR A 71 18.59 -9.59 4.71
C THR A 71 18.96 -11.07 4.86
N ARG A 72 19.56 -11.64 3.82
CA ARG A 72 20.00 -13.03 3.83
C ARG A 72 21.08 -13.27 4.91
N ALA A 73 21.94 -12.29 5.16
CA ALA A 73 23.03 -12.40 6.11
C ALA A 73 22.59 -12.30 7.57
N THR A 74 21.51 -11.56 7.86
CA THR A 74 21.09 -11.22 9.22
C THR A 74 19.73 -11.76 9.61
N GLY A 75 18.91 -12.27 8.66
CA GLY A 75 17.50 -12.55 8.90
C GLY A 75 16.69 -11.26 9.07
N ASP A 76 15.55 -11.33 9.72
CA ASP A 76 14.70 -10.15 9.99
C ASP A 76 15.39 -9.25 11.01
N ILE A 77 15.68 -8.00 10.65
CA ILE A 77 16.42 -7.04 11.48
C ILE A 77 15.58 -5.85 11.93
N ALA A 78 14.47 -5.56 11.24
CA ALA A 78 13.68 -4.36 11.52
C ALA A 78 12.20 -4.59 11.27
N THR A 79 11.39 -3.74 11.89
CA THR A 79 9.95 -3.64 11.64
C THR A 79 9.63 -2.22 11.25
N VAL A 80 8.81 -2.04 10.22
CA VAL A 80 8.31 -0.74 9.79
C VAL A 80 6.79 -0.75 9.73
N HIS A 81 6.19 0.38 10.03
CA HIS A 81 4.74 0.60 9.87
C HIS A 81 4.55 1.67 8.80
N HIS A 82 3.57 1.47 7.91
CA HIS A 82 3.26 2.49 6.93
C HIS A 82 1.75 2.68 6.75
N LEU A 83 1.40 3.86 6.28
CA LEU A 83 0.04 4.29 6.00
C LEU A 83 0.03 4.91 4.61
N PRO A 84 -0.56 4.21 3.60
CA PRO A 84 -0.51 4.65 2.22
C PRO A 84 -1.84 5.23 1.71
N PRO A 85 -2.34 6.40 2.18
CA PRO A 85 -3.52 7.01 1.59
C PRO A 85 -3.29 7.25 0.10
N THR A 86 -4.30 6.94 -0.71
CA THR A 86 -4.17 6.95 -2.16
C THR A 86 -5.43 7.55 -2.78
N LEU A 87 -5.25 8.53 -3.67
CA LEU A 87 -6.34 9.20 -4.39
C LEU A 87 -6.30 8.78 -5.85
N MET A 88 -7.43 8.25 -6.36
CA MET A 88 -7.54 7.68 -7.69
C MET A 88 -8.61 8.36 -8.52
N ALA A 89 -8.31 8.60 -9.80
CA ALA A 89 -9.32 8.87 -10.82
C ALA A 89 -9.60 7.55 -11.54
N GLN A 90 -10.88 7.21 -11.73
CA GLN A 90 -11.31 5.92 -12.23
C GLN A 90 -12.19 6.06 -13.45
N TRP A 91 -12.09 5.06 -14.34
CA TRP A 91 -13.04 4.87 -15.43
C TRP A 91 -13.74 3.54 -15.24
N TYR A 92 -15.07 3.57 -15.16
CA TYR A 92 -15.91 2.38 -15.05
C TYR A 92 -16.46 2.00 -16.41
N PHE A 93 -16.21 0.76 -16.82
CA PHE A 93 -16.77 0.21 -18.06
C PHE A 93 -18.23 -0.17 -17.85
N GLY A 94 -18.95 -0.28 -18.96
CA GLY A 94 -20.39 -0.51 -18.92
C GLY A 94 -21.16 0.79 -18.75
N ASP A 95 -22.38 0.69 -18.28
CA ASP A 95 -23.24 1.84 -18.00
C ASP A 95 -23.92 1.70 -16.63
N ALA A 96 -24.72 2.71 -16.23
CA ALA A 96 -25.34 2.72 -14.92
C ALA A 96 -26.36 1.60 -14.71
N SER A 97 -26.85 0.96 -15.78
CA SER A 97 -27.76 -0.20 -15.68
C SER A 97 -27.05 -1.53 -15.49
N SER A 98 -25.72 -1.55 -15.64
CA SER A 98 -24.92 -2.76 -15.49
C SER A 98 -24.69 -3.09 -14.02
N LYS A 99 -24.96 -4.35 -13.62
CA LYS A 99 -24.65 -4.84 -12.28
C LYS A 99 -23.17 -5.18 -12.11
N PHE A 100 -22.52 -5.52 -13.19
CA PHE A 100 -21.11 -5.88 -13.24
C PHE A 100 -20.33 -4.71 -13.85
N ARG A 101 -19.50 -4.05 -13.05
CA ARG A 101 -18.78 -2.84 -13.43
C ARG A 101 -17.28 -3.00 -13.22
N PRO A 102 -16.53 -3.47 -14.24
CA PRO A 102 -15.09 -3.41 -14.19
C PRO A 102 -14.61 -1.97 -14.31
N TYR A 103 -13.45 -1.68 -13.73
CA TYR A 103 -12.88 -0.34 -13.79
C TYR A 103 -11.36 -0.38 -13.79
N VAL A 104 -10.78 0.71 -14.27
CA VAL A 104 -9.35 1.01 -14.21
C VAL A 104 -9.19 2.36 -13.56
N GLY A 105 -8.06 2.58 -12.91
CA GLY A 105 -7.78 3.85 -12.26
C GLY A 105 -6.30 4.19 -12.26
N ALA A 106 -6.04 5.49 -12.15
CA ALA A 106 -4.70 6.04 -11.98
C ALA A 106 -4.77 7.20 -10.99
N GLY A 107 -3.72 7.38 -10.21
CA GLY A 107 -3.72 8.41 -9.21
C GLY A 107 -2.39 8.59 -8.52
N ILE A 108 -2.45 9.12 -7.30
CA ILE A 108 -1.28 9.42 -6.49
C ILE A 108 -1.40 8.75 -5.13
N ASN A 109 -0.26 8.26 -4.67
CA ASN A 109 -0.09 7.69 -3.34
C ASN A 109 0.81 8.60 -2.50
N TYR A 110 0.43 8.81 -1.26
CA TYR A 110 1.29 9.36 -0.22
C TYR A 110 1.48 8.29 0.84
N THR A 111 2.72 7.98 1.17
CA THR A 111 3.03 6.98 2.21
C THR A 111 3.86 7.63 3.31
N THR A 112 3.39 7.50 4.54
CA THR A 112 4.14 7.88 5.72
C THR A 112 4.56 6.62 6.49
N PHE A 113 5.76 6.66 7.06
CA PHE A 113 6.33 5.58 7.84
C PHE A 113 6.47 6.02 9.29
N PHE A 114 6.21 5.12 10.21
CA PHE A 114 6.25 5.43 11.65
C PHE A 114 6.54 4.17 12.47
N ASP A 115 6.85 4.36 13.76
CA ASP A 115 7.20 3.29 14.70
C ASP A 115 8.20 2.30 14.10
N ASN A 116 9.22 2.85 13.41
CA ASN A 116 10.27 2.06 12.78
C ASN A 116 11.34 1.72 13.80
N GLY A 117 11.84 0.49 13.75
CA GLY A 117 12.89 0.10 14.68
C GLY A 117 13.56 -1.21 14.30
N PHE A 118 14.79 -1.37 14.74
CA PHE A 118 15.49 -2.63 14.65
C PHE A 118 15.02 -3.57 15.75
N ASN A 119 14.87 -4.85 15.41
CA ASN A 119 14.62 -5.91 16.39
C ASN A 119 15.94 -6.34 17.07
N ASP A 120 15.91 -7.38 17.89
CA ASP A 120 17.09 -7.85 18.62
C ASP A 120 18.22 -8.27 17.69
N HIS A 121 17.92 -8.92 16.54
CA HIS A 121 18.94 -9.29 15.55
C HIS A 121 19.61 -8.06 14.93
N GLY A 122 18.85 -7.01 14.62
CA GLY A 122 19.39 -5.76 14.13
C GLY A 122 20.24 -5.05 15.17
N LYS A 123 19.79 -5.03 16.41
CA LYS A 123 20.56 -4.46 17.53
C LYS A 123 21.84 -5.24 17.81
N GLU A 124 21.80 -6.55 17.74
CA GLU A 124 22.99 -7.42 17.87
C GLU A 124 24.00 -7.15 16.77
N ALA A 125 23.54 -6.79 15.57
CA ALA A 125 24.40 -6.34 14.48
C ALA A 125 24.96 -4.92 14.70
N GLY A 126 24.56 -4.25 15.77
CA GLY A 126 25.01 -2.90 16.12
C GLY A 126 24.24 -1.79 15.44
N LEU A 127 23.06 -2.08 14.91
CA LEU A 127 22.22 -1.11 14.18
C LEU A 127 21.25 -0.40 15.13
N SER A 128 21.01 0.88 14.88
CA SER A 128 20.15 1.73 15.72
C SER A 128 19.60 2.93 14.93
N ASP A 129 18.63 3.62 15.52
CA ASP A 129 18.06 4.87 15.03
C ASP A 129 17.51 4.78 13.60
N LEU A 130 16.72 3.75 13.34
CA LEU A 130 16.07 3.55 12.04
C LEU A 130 14.98 4.60 11.79
N SER A 131 15.07 5.29 10.66
CA SER A 131 14.00 6.17 10.15
C SER A 131 13.82 5.99 8.65
N LEU A 132 12.59 6.21 8.17
CA LEU A 132 12.22 6.10 6.77
C LEU A 132 11.52 7.37 6.33
N LYS A 133 11.93 7.89 5.17
CA LYS A 133 11.38 9.10 4.59
C LYS A 133 10.01 8.84 3.97
N ASP A 134 9.07 9.80 4.12
CA ASP A 134 7.77 9.77 3.45
C ASP A 134 7.93 9.72 1.93
N SER A 135 6.96 9.10 1.26
CA SER A 135 6.99 8.88 -0.19
C SER A 135 5.75 9.44 -0.87
N TRP A 136 5.94 10.09 -2.01
CA TRP A 136 4.89 10.43 -2.97
C TRP A 136 5.15 9.67 -4.25
N GLY A 137 4.13 9.04 -4.82
CA GLY A 137 4.31 8.30 -6.06
C GLY A 137 3.00 8.11 -6.82
N ALA A 138 3.14 7.58 -8.03
CA ALA A 138 2.00 7.22 -8.86
C ALA A 138 1.39 5.90 -8.39
N ALA A 139 0.09 5.73 -8.65
CA ALA A 139 -0.63 4.50 -8.37
C ALA A 139 -1.51 4.13 -9.56
N GLY A 140 -1.67 2.84 -9.80
CA GLY A 140 -2.58 2.30 -10.79
C GLY A 140 -3.44 1.21 -10.16
N GLN A 141 -4.65 1.00 -10.69
CA GLN A 141 -5.53 -0.05 -10.21
C GLN A 141 -6.37 -0.64 -11.32
N VAL A 142 -6.78 -1.87 -11.13
CA VAL A 142 -7.86 -2.51 -11.86
C VAL A 142 -8.77 -3.19 -10.85
N GLY A 143 -10.06 -3.18 -11.11
CA GLY A 143 -11.00 -3.79 -10.21
C GLY A 143 -12.34 -4.07 -10.87
N VAL A 144 -13.22 -4.69 -10.10
CA VAL A 144 -14.58 -4.97 -10.52
C VAL A 144 -15.51 -4.86 -9.33
N ASP A 145 -16.63 -4.18 -9.55
CA ASP A 145 -17.78 -4.16 -8.64
C ASP A 145 -18.90 -5.01 -9.19
N TYR A 146 -19.48 -5.83 -8.35
CA TYR A 146 -20.71 -6.57 -8.65
C TYR A 146 -21.81 -6.13 -7.67
N LEU A 147 -22.89 -5.60 -8.22
CA LEU A 147 -24.02 -5.12 -7.43
C LEU A 147 -24.92 -6.31 -7.04
N ILE A 148 -24.95 -6.62 -5.72
CA ILE A 148 -25.78 -7.68 -5.18
C ILE A 148 -27.25 -7.25 -5.16
N ASN A 149 -27.50 -6.03 -4.69
CA ASN A 149 -28.80 -5.39 -4.65
C ASN A 149 -28.65 -3.87 -4.76
N ARG A 150 -29.70 -3.11 -4.49
CA ARG A 150 -29.68 -1.65 -4.60
C ARG A 150 -28.60 -0.98 -3.75
N ASP A 151 -28.33 -1.53 -2.56
CA ASP A 151 -27.51 -0.87 -1.55
C ASP A 151 -26.11 -1.50 -1.40
N TRP A 152 -25.96 -2.77 -1.75
CA TRP A 152 -24.76 -3.55 -1.46
C TRP A 152 -24.06 -4.05 -2.72
N LEU A 153 -22.75 -4.01 -2.69
CA LEU A 153 -21.89 -4.57 -3.73
C LEU A 153 -20.74 -5.37 -3.13
N VAL A 154 -20.14 -6.22 -3.94
CA VAL A 154 -18.86 -6.86 -3.63
C VAL A 154 -17.81 -6.40 -4.63
N ASN A 155 -16.56 -6.32 -4.20
CA ASN A 155 -15.45 -5.79 -4.97
C ASN A 155 -14.22 -6.67 -4.86
N MET A 156 -13.51 -6.76 -5.98
CA MET A 156 -12.13 -7.24 -6.03
C MET A 156 -11.30 -6.19 -6.76
N SER A 157 -10.15 -5.85 -6.22
CA SER A 157 -9.24 -4.91 -6.85
C SER A 157 -7.79 -5.27 -6.64
N VAL A 158 -6.97 -4.87 -7.59
CA VAL A 158 -5.50 -5.01 -7.53
C VAL A 158 -4.91 -3.64 -7.81
N TRP A 159 -4.00 -3.23 -6.95
CA TRP A 159 -3.34 -1.93 -7.00
C TRP A 159 -1.83 -2.13 -7.13
N TYR A 160 -1.19 -1.23 -7.83
CA TYR A 160 0.26 -1.10 -7.84
C TYR A 160 0.61 0.34 -7.46
N MET A 161 1.51 0.48 -6.49
CA MET A 161 1.89 1.79 -5.96
C MET A 161 3.39 1.97 -6.05
N ASP A 162 3.82 3.12 -6.56
CA ASP A 162 5.22 3.52 -6.54
C ASP A 162 5.52 4.08 -5.13
N ILE A 163 6.21 3.29 -4.32
CA ILE A 163 6.59 3.67 -2.96
C ILE A 163 8.10 3.46 -2.80
N ASP A 164 8.82 4.57 -2.75
CA ASP A 164 10.25 4.61 -2.50
C ASP A 164 10.52 5.40 -1.25
N THR A 165 11.48 4.95 -0.45
CA THR A 165 11.91 5.66 0.75
C THR A 165 13.41 5.61 0.89
N THR A 166 13.93 6.43 1.80
CA THR A 166 15.33 6.38 2.21
C THR A 166 15.38 5.96 3.67
N ALA A 167 16.04 4.84 3.94
CA ALA A 167 16.27 4.37 5.29
C ALA A 167 17.55 5.00 5.84
N LYS A 168 17.45 5.64 7.00
CA LYS A 168 18.59 6.19 7.74
C LYS A 168 18.76 5.43 9.04
N TYR A 169 19.98 5.06 9.37
CA TYR A 169 20.29 4.32 10.58
C TYR A 169 21.76 4.52 10.97
N LYS A 170 22.12 4.02 12.15
CA LYS A 170 23.48 4.09 12.68
C LYS A 170 24.02 2.71 12.98
N SER A 171 25.33 2.53 12.86
CA SER A 171 26.05 1.32 13.26
C SER A 171 27.10 1.65 14.31
N ASP A 172 27.27 0.73 15.28
CA ASP A 172 28.30 0.83 16.31
C ASP A 172 29.62 0.15 15.96
N GLY A 173 29.72 -0.41 14.75
CA GLY A 173 30.94 -1.06 14.24
C GLY A 173 30.99 -2.58 14.34
N ARG A 174 29.93 -3.25 14.81
CA ARG A 174 29.91 -4.71 14.98
C ARG A 174 29.92 -5.46 13.66
N LYS A 175 28.92 -5.18 12.78
CA LYS A 175 28.77 -5.81 11.46
C LYS A 175 29.15 -4.85 10.33
N LEU A 176 28.87 -3.58 10.51
CA LEU A 176 29.19 -2.50 9.58
C LEU A 176 30.12 -1.53 10.28
N ALA A 177 30.94 -0.81 9.52
CA ALA A 177 31.79 0.23 10.09
C ALA A 177 30.96 1.24 10.90
N LYS A 178 31.50 1.73 12.02
CA LYS A 178 30.83 2.72 12.85
C LYS A 178 30.50 3.97 12.06
N GLY A 179 29.26 4.46 12.17
CA GLY A 179 28.82 5.67 11.49
C GLY A 179 27.35 5.72 11.22
N SER A 180 26.94 6.74 10.48
CA SER A 180 25.58 6.92 10.01
C SER A 180 25.44 6.48 8.56
N TYR A 181 24.34 5.81 8.23
CA TYR A 181 24.09 5.25 6.91
C TYR A 181 22.75 5.74 6.35
N SER A 182 22.67 5.76 5.02
CA SER A 182 21.46 6.13 4.29
C SER A 182 21.36 5.24 3.06
N ASP A 183 20.29 4.46 2.98
CA ASP A 183 20.05 3.54 1.87
C ASP A 183 18.69 3.80 1.22
N ASN A 184 18.64 3.72 -0.10
CA ASN A 184 17.38 3.78 -0.84
C ASN A 184 16.68 2.43 -0.73
N VAL A 185 15.41 2.47 -0.38
CA VAL A 185 14.56 1.27 -0.26
C VAL A 185 13.34 1.44 -1.16
N ARG A 186 13.13 0.46 -2.04
CA ARG A 186 11.98 0.41 -2.92
C ARG A 186 11.00 -0.63 -2.41
N LEU A 187 9.78 -0.23 -2.13
CA LEU A 187 8.70 -1.12 -1.73
C LEU A 187 7.78 -1.48 -2.90
N ASP A 188 7.38 -0.50 -3.70
CA ASP A 188 6.57 -0.64 -4.92
C ASP A 188 5.55 -1.79 -4.80
N PRO A 189 4.64 -1.75 -3.82
CA PRO A 189 3.82 -2.91 -3.50
C PRO A 189 2.70 -3.12 -4.50
N TRP A 190 2.33 -4.39 -4.65
CA TRP A 190 1.01 -4.79 -5.09
C TRP A 190 0.07 -4.79 -3.89
N VAL A 191 -1.15 -4.33 -4.07
CA VAL A 191 -2.19 -4.39 -3.05
C VAL A 191 -3.36 -5.17 -3.61
N PHE A 192 -3.79 -6.21 -2.89
CA PHE A 192 -4.93 -7.05 -3.24
C PHE A 192 -6.04 -6.77 -2.26
N MET A 193 -7.22 -6.39 -2.76
CA MET A 193 -8.33 -6.02 -1.92
C MET A 193 -9.59 -6.79 -2.27
N PHE A 194 -10.23 -7.33 -1.25
CA PHE A 194 -11.57 -7.94 -1.32
C PHE A 194 -12.45 -7.20 -0.33
N SER A 195 -13.58 -6.69 -0.82
CA SER A 195 -14.41 -5.84 0.02
C SER A 195 -15.89 -5.98 -0.28
N ALA A 196 -16.69 -5.58 0.69
CA ALA A 196 -18.11 -5.30 0.51
C ALA A 196 -18.28 -3.78 0.47
N GLY A 197 -19.19 -3.30 -0.36
CA GLY A 197 -19.48 -1.89 -0.49
C GLY A 197 -20.93 -1.56 -0.18
N TYR A 198 -21.14 -0.37 0.34
CA TYR A 198 -22.47 0.18 0.61
C TYR A 198 -22.65 1.48 -0.15
N ARG A 199 -23.79 1.60 -0.81
CA ARG A 199 -24.16 2.78 -1.60
C ARG A 199 -25.08 3.67 -0.77
N PHE A 200 -24.67 4.91 -0.62
CA PHE A 200 -25.45 5.89 0.12
C PHE A 200 -26.50 6.58 -0.73
#